data_bb86e23df273b2287b45c8643e930196
#
_entry.id   bb86e23df273b2287b45c8643e930196
#
_cell.length_a   1.000
_cell.length_b   1.000
_cell.length_c   1.000
_cell.angle_alpha   90.00
_cell.angle_beta   90.00
_cell.angle_gamma   90.00
#
_symmetry.space_group_name_H-M   'P 1'
#
loop_
_entity.id
_entity.type
_entity.pdbx_description
1 polymer ?
#
loop_
_entity_poly.entity_id
_entity_poly.type
_entity_poly.pdbx_seq_one_letter_code
_entity_poly.pdbx_strand_id
1 'polypeptide(L)'
;MSSVQDEVPVVEKSAQESAQVENAKQPNVQYKNRRSLLLVITAFVLPIILAKFALDGDWLATGVTNKGTLLTNELTLEQLGIDRVKFDQQWLILYNLPENCDVDCQKTLEAVHNTYVALGKDMPRVTPVALYQNELSIEQLQHVSKSQWQLMAIPLKAKEHINIPQVLIVDPLGNVFLSHKVPNSSEQFPQFGKQILADMKKLLKYSKVG
;
A
#
# COMPACT_ATOMS: atom_id res chain seq x y z
N MET A 1 10.15 -94.06 -66.54
CA MET A 1 8.89 -93.46 -66.82
C MET A 1 8.57 -92.51 -65.69
N SER A 2 8.36 -91.28 -66.08
CA SER A 2 7.60 -90.19 -65.45
C SER A 2 8.12 -89.71 -64.08
N SER A 3 8.33 -88.65 -63.85
CA SER A 3 8.30 -87.22 -64.27
C SER A 3 8.41 -86.40 -62.99
N VAL A 4 9.48 -85.68 -62.91
CA VAL A 4 9.68 -84.70 -61.89
C VAL A 4 9.07 -83.39 -62.36
N GLN A 5 8.39 -82.74 -61.54
CA GLN A 5 7.93 -81.37 -61.80
C GLN A 5 8.48 -80.48 -60.69
N ASP A 6 9.02 -79.39 -61.16
CA ASP A 6 9.66 -78.30 -60.53
C ASP A 6 8.66 -77.50 -59.59
N GLU A 7 9.10 -77.20 -58.42
CA GLU A 7 8.57 -76.15 -57.64
C GLU A 7 9.70 -75.32 -56.99
N VAL A 8 9.98 -74.19 -57.57
CA VAL A 8 10.64 -73.02 -56.96
C VAL A 8 10.31 -71.85 -57.91
N PRO A 9 10.02 -70.62 -57.46
CA PRO A 9 10.27 -69.97 -56.16
C PRO A 9 9.21 -69.01 -55.77
N VAL A 10 8.67 -69.14 -54.59
CA VAL A 10 7.77 -68.11 -54.01
C VAL A 10 8.43 -67.31 -52.86
N VAL A 11 9.61 -67.75 -52.42
CA VAL A 11 10.24 -67.17 -51.21
C VAL A 11 11.06 -65.88 -51.46
N GLU A 12 11.45 -65.64 -52.74
CA GLU A 12 12.33 -64.51 -53.05
C GLU A 12 11.60 -63.16 -53.27
N LYS A 13 10.30 -63.21 -53.47
CA LYS A 13 9.52 -62.00 -53.71
C LYS A 13 9.01 -61.32 -52.42
N SER A 14 8.96 -62.09 -51.33
CA SER A 14 8.50 -61.55 -50.02
C SER A 14 9.62 -60.86 -49.23
N ALA A 15 10.89 -61.19 -49.53
CA ALA A 15 12.05 -60.57 -48.88
C ALA A 15 12.41 -59.19 -49.45
N GLN A 16 12.03 -58.90 -50.69
CA GLN A 16 12.28 -57.59 -51.30
C GLN A 16 11.20 -56.55 -51.02
N GLU A 17 10.00 -57.00 -50.71
CA GLU A 17 8.90 -56.10 -50.37
C GLU A 17 8.95 -55.62 -48.89
N SER A 18 9.56 -56.39 -48.01
CA SER A 18 9.78 -55.98 -46.60
C SER A 18 10.97 -55.01 -46.41
N ALA A 19 11.86 -54.90 -47.40
CA ALA A 19 13.00 -53.97 -47.32
C ALA A 19 12.70 -52.54 -47.80
N GLN A 20 11.59 -52.31 -48.48
CA GLN A 20 11.22 -50.97 -48.99
C GLN A 20 10.25 -50.19 -48.11
N VAL A 21 9.71 -50.76 -47.01
CA VAL A 21 8.82 -50.08 -46.11
C VAL A 21 9.57 -49.37 -44.94
N GLU A 22 10.85 -49.59 -44.75
CA GLU A 22 11.61 -49.08 -43.63
C GLU A 22 12.32 -47.73 -43.89
N ASN A 23 12.03 -47.09 -45.01
CA ASN A 23 12.57 -45.75 -45.29
C ASN A 23 11.49 -44.66 -45.34
N ALA A 24 10.41 -44.80 -44.56
CA ALA A 24 9.44 -43.78 -44.30
C ALA A 24 9.98 -42.89 -43.18
N LYS A 25 10.73 -41.83 -43.59
CA LYS A 25 10.81 -40.52 -42.99
C LYS A 25 10.41 -40.45 -41.50
N GLN A 26 11.39 -40.72 -40.58
CA GLN A 26 11.22 -40.39 -39.18
C GLN A 26 10.91 -38.92 -39.08
N PRO A 27 9.76 -38.50 -38.57
CA PRO A 27 9.49 -37.09 -38.34
C PRO A 27 10.44 -36.60 -37.28
N ASN A 28 11.04 -35.50 -37.55
CA ASN A 28 12.05 -34.81 -36.75
C ASN A 28 11.52 -34.47 -35.35
N VAL A 29 11.39 -35.45 -34.47
CA VAL A 29 10.80 -35.40 -33.13
C VAL A 29 11.62 -34.49 -32.21
N GLN A 30 12.92 -34.30 -32.51
CA GLN A 30 13.80 -33.48 -31.69
C GLN A 30 13.49 -31.98 -31.77
N TYR A 31 13.02 -31.47 -32.90
CA TYR A 31 12.64 -30.05 -33.02
C TYR A 31 11.31 -29.74 -32.33
N LYS A 32 10.34 -30.63 -32.28
CA LYS A 32 9.09 -30.47 -31.58
C LYS A 32 9.30 -30.42 -30.07
N ASN A 33 10.15 -31.27 -29.53
CA ASN A 33 10.41 -31.29 -28.07
C ASN A 33 11.14 -30.05 -27.59
N ARG A 34 12.10 -29.49 -28.37
CA ARG A 34 12.77 -28.24 -28.02
C ARG A 34 11.84 -27.04 -28.02
N ARG A 35 10.92 -26.95 -29.00
CA ARG A 35 9.87 -25.86 -29.04
C ARG A 35 8.92 -25.99 -27.88
N SER A 36 8.47 -27.18 -27.53
CA SER A 36 7.60 -27.42 -26.38
C SER A 36 8.28 -27.05 -25.07
N LEU A 37 9.56 -27.43 -24.90
CA LEU A 37 10.34 -27.06 -23.74
C LEU A 37 10.53 -25.53 -23.61
N LEU A 38 10.82 -24.86 -24.74
CA LEU A 38 10.94 -23.40 -24.77
C LEU A 38 9.61 -22.71 -24.41
N LEU A 39 8.48 -23.21 -24.90
CA LEU A 39 7.16 -22.66 -24.56
C LEU A 39 6.84 -22.81 -23.07
N VAL A 40 7.17 -23.95 -22.48
CA VAL A 40 7.00 -24.17 -21.04
C VAL A 40 7.88 -23.22 -20.23
N ILE A 41 9.17 -23.14 -20.57
CA ILE A 41 10.09 -22.21 -19.89
C ILE A 41 9.60 -20.75 -20.01
N THR A 42 9.21 -20.34 -21.22
CA THR A 42 8.69 -18.98 -21.45
C THR A 42 7.43 -18.71 -20.63
N ALA A 43 6.51 -19.66 -20.53
CA ALA A 43 5.28 -19.51 -19.75
C ALA A 43 5.55 -19.27 -18.25
N PHE A 44 6.62 -19.81 -17.68
CA PHE A 44 7.00 -19.61 -16.29
C PHE A 44 7.93 -18.40 -16.09
N VAL A 45 8.87 -18.18 -16.99
CA VAL A 45 9.87 -17.11 -16.86
C VAL A 45 9.29 -15.74 -17.20
N LEU A 46 8.41 -15.67 -18.22
CA LEU A 46 7.81 -14.42 -18.68
C LEU A 46 7.04 -13.66 -17.56
N PRO A 47 6.15 -14.30 -16.77
CA PRO A 47 5.47 -13.60 -15.68
C PRO A 47 6.44 -13.11 -14.60
N ILE A 48 7.53 -13.83 -14.31
CA ILE A 48 8.55 -13.40 -13.35
C ILE A 48 9.29 -12.16 -13.85
N ILE A 49 9.67 -12.17 -15.12
CA ILE A 49 10.34 -11.02 -15.75
C ILE A 49 9.39 -9.82 -15.77
N LEU A 50 8.13 -10.00 -16.16
CA LEU A 50 7.13 -8.92 -16.17
C LEU A 50 6.89 -8.37 -14.76
N ALA A 51 6.79 -9.24 -13.75
CA ALA A 51 6.65 -8.82 -12.35
C ALA A 51 7.87 -8.00 -11.89
N LYS A 52 9.08 -8.43 -12.26
CA LYS A 52 10.30 -7.67 -11.94
C LYS A 52 10.31 -6.31 -12.64
N PHE A 53 10.02 -6.25 -13.92
CA PHE A 53 9.91 -4.98 -14.65
C PHE A 53 8.83 -4.06 -14.08
N ALA A 54 7.69 -4.61 -13.64
CA ALA A 54 6.63 -3.84 -13.01
C ALA A 54 7.03 -3.28 -11.64
N LEU A 55 7.85 -4.01 -10.87
CA LEU A 55 8.40 -3.59 -9.58
C LEU A 55 9.54 -2.56 -9.74
N ASP A 56 10.47 -2.80 -10.68
CA ASP A 56 11.61 -1.92 -10.90
C ASP A 56 11.23 -0.63 -11.66
N GLY A 57 10.13 -0.66 -12.40
CA GLY A 57 9.68 0.42 -13.29
C GLY A 57 8.74 1.44 -12.67
N ASP A 58 8.59 1.53 -11.34
CA ASP A 58 7.63 2.41 -10.63
C ASP A 58 6.18 2.32 -11.16
N TRP A 59 5.89 1.37 -12.03
CA TRP A 59 4.56 1.20 -12.62
C TRP A 59 3.50 0.79 -11.58
N LEU A 60 3.95 0.12 -10.52
CA LEU A 60 3.13 -0.21 -9.35
C LEU A 60 3.25 0.85 -8.23
N ALA A 61 4.20 1.78 -8.31
CA ALA A 61 4.34 2.89 -7.36
C ALA A 61 3.18 3.91 -7.45
N THR A 62 2.33 3.81 -8.46
CA THR A 62 1.05 4.56 -8.52
C THR A 62 0.05 4.15 -7.44
N GLY A 63 0.42 3.20 -6.57
CA GLY A 63 -0.39 2.74 -5.46
C GLY A 63 -0.35 3.60 -4.19
N VAL A 64 0.42 4.69 -4.13
CA VAL A 64 0.31 5.65 -3.01
C VAL A 64 -0.96 6.48 -3.21
N THR A 65 -2.09 5.87 -2.91
CA THR A 65 -3.40 6.52 -2.98
C THR A 65 -3.68 7.40 -1.76
N ASN A 66 -2.74 7.49 -0.82
CA ASN A 66 -2.82 8.41 0.30
C ASN A 66 -2.52 9.84 -0.17
N LYS A 67 -3.24 10.80 0.37
CA LYS A 67 -3.07 12.22 0.07
C LYS A 67 -1.99 12.86 0.95
N GLY A 68 -1.82 12.30 2.15
CA GLY A 68 -0.72 12.63 3.04
C GLY A 68 0.57 11.88 2.69
N THR A 69 1.67 12.33 3.28
CA THR A 69 2.99 11.72 3.13
C THR A 69 3.15 10.59 4.15
N LEU A 70 3.51 9.40 3.68
CA LEU A 70 3.88 8.30 4.57
C LEU A 70 5.20 8.62 5.28
N LEU A 71 5.21 8.43 6.59
CA LEU A 71 6.44 8.55 7.37
C LEU A 71 7.25 7.25 7.23
N THR A 72 8.45 7.35 6.69
CA THR A 72 9.38 6.22 6.55
C THR A 72 10.15 5.94 7.83
N ASN A 73 10.22 6.92 8.73
CA ASN A 73 10.81 6.76 10.05
C ASN A 73 9.74 6.28 11.01
N GLU A 74 10.06 5.26 11.79
CA GLU A 74 9.18 4.71 12.82
C GLU A 74 9.01 5.73 13.96
N LEU A 75 8.07 6.65 13.82
CA LEU A 75 7.67 7.57 14.88
C LEU A 75 6.51 6.96 15.66
N THR A 76 6.64 6.90 16.98
CA THR A 76 5.61 6.34 17.87
C THR A 76 5.11 7.38 18.88
N LEU A 77 3.92 7.13 19.45
CA LEU A 77 3.38 7.95 20.53
C LEU A 77 4.34 8.04 21.73
N GLU A 78 5.04 6.97 22.04
CA GLU A 78 5.99 6.91 23.15
C GLU A 78 7.17 7.86 22.94
N GLN A 79 7.68 7.96 21.70
CA GLN A 79 8.73 8.93 21.33
C GLN A 79 8.23 10.37 21.43
N LEU A 80 6.94 10.59 21.27
CA LEU A 80 6.30 11.88 21.52
C LEU A 80 5.97 12.12 23.00
N GLY A 81 6.30 11.17 23.89
CA GLY A 81 5.99 11.25 25.32
C GLY A 81 4.51 11.05 25.65
N ILE A 82 3.77 10.42 24.76
CA ILE A 82 2.33 10.17 24.90
C ILE A 82 2.12 8.70 25.30
N ASP A 83 1.42 8.50 26.41
CA ASP A 83 1.04 7.17 26.85
C ASP A 83 -0.10 6.64 25.96
N ARG A 84 0.20 5.57 25.22
CA ARG A 84 -0.73 4.88 24.34
C ARG A 84 -1.98 4.34 25.06
N VAL A 85 -1.84 3.93 26.31
CA VAL A 85 -2.94 3.33 27.09
C VAL A 85 -4.14 4.28 27.23
N LYS A 86 -3.89 5.59 27.16
CA LYS A 86 -4.97 6.59 27.18
C LYS A 86 -5.89 6.55 25.96
N PHE A 87 -5.44 5.95 24.87
CA PHE A 87 -6.12 5.92 23.57
C PHE A 87 -6.29 4.49 23.06
N ASP A 88 -6.52 3.55 23.96
CA ASP A 88 -6.63 2.14 23.62
C ASP A 88 -7.59 1.90 22.46
N GLN A 89 -7.06 1.22 21.44
CA GLN A 89 -7.79 0.84 20.22
C GLN A 89 -8.34 2.01 19.37
N GLN A 90 -7.92 3.26 19.58
CA GLN A 90 -8.38 4.39 18.80
C GLN A 90 -7.36 4.87 17.77
N TRP A 91 -7.87 5.33 16.66
CA TRP A 91 -7.12 6.13 15.69
C TRP A 91 -6.99 7.55 16.22
N LEU A 92 -5.82 8.18 16.02
CA LEU A 92 -5.64 9.56 16.45
C LEU A 92 -5.37 10.48 15.25
N ILE A 93 -5.91 11.68 15.34
CA ILE A 93 -5.53 12.80 14.48
C ILE A 93 -4.83 13.80 15.39
N LEU A 94 -3.50 13.87 15.31
CA LEU A 94 -2.69 14.75 16.14
C LEU A 94 -2.40 16.05 15.40
N TYR A 95 -2.56 17.17 16.08
CA TYR A 95 -2.10 18.47 15.60
C TYR A 95 -1.20 19.12 16.64
N ASN A 96 0.05 19.42 16.25
CA ASN A 96 0.97 20.14 17.12
C ASN A 96 0.67 21.63 17.05
N LEU A 97 0.15 22.19 18.15
CA LEU A 97 -0.18 23.60 18.25
C LEU A 97 1.10 24.45 18.20
N PRO A 98 1.14 25.51 17.38
CA PRO A 98 2.21 26.50 17.45
C PRO A 98 2.13 27.29 18.77
N GLU A 99 3.24 27.91 19.17
CA GLU A 99 3.28 28.75 20.39
C GLU A 99 2.22 29.86 20.35
N ASN A 100 2.03 30.47 19.19
CA ASN A 100 0.96 31.43 18.94
C ASN A 100 -0.01 30.86 17.90
N CYS A 101 -1.26 30.69 18.29
CA CYS A 101 -2.29 30.19 17.37
C CYS A 101 -2.83 31.36 16.51
N ASP A 102 -2.23 31.53 15.35
CA ASP A 102 -2.64 32.50 14.33
C ASP A 102 -3.87 32.02 13.53
N VAL A 103 -4.19 32.74 12.47
CA VAL A 103 -5.34 32.42 11.59
C VAL A 103 -5.18 31.04 10.96
N ASP A 104 -3.97 30.64 10.58
CA ASP A 104 -3.72 29.34 9.94
C ASP A 104 -3.85 28.20 10.97
N CYS A 105 -3.42 28.40 12.19
CA CYS A 105 -3.67 27.47 13.29
C CYS A 105 -5.17 27.27 13.56
N GLN A 106 -5.93 28.36 13.63
CA GLN A 106 -7.39 28.30 13.83
C GLN A 106 -8.09 27.56 12.69
N LYS A 107 -7.71 27.85 11.42
CA LYS A 107 -8.23 27.14 10.25
C LYS A 107 -7.87 25.67 10.23
N THR A 108 -6.67 25.33 10.71
CA THR A 108 -6.25 23.93 10.83
C THR A 108 -7.14 23.19 11.85
N LEU A 109 -7.34 23.78 13.02
CA LEU A 109 -8.23 23.22 14.05
C LEU A 109 -9.65 23.02 13.50
N GLU A 110 -10.19 24.03 12.79
CA GLU A 110 -11.51 23.95 12.17
C GLU A 110 -11.55 22.87 11.06
N ALA A 111 -10.57 22.81 10.18
CA ALA A 111 -10.51 21.84 9.10
C ALA A 111 -10.47 20.40 9.62
N VAL A 112 -9.69 20.14 10.67
CA VAL A 112 -9.63 18.82 11.31
C VAL A 112 -10.92 18.52 12.06
N HIS A 113 -11.51 19.48 12.76
CA HIS A 113 -12.81 19.30 13.42
C HIS A 113 -13.89 18.93 12.39
N ASN A 114 -13.99 19.67 11.29
CA ASN A 114 -14.92 19.38 10.21
C ASN A 114 -14.67 18.01 9.57
N THR A 115 -13.40 17.62 9.45
CA THR A 115 -13.01 16.28 9.01
C THR A 115 -13.49 15.21 9.98
N TYR A 116 -13.30 15.41 11.28
CA TYR A 116 -13.76 14.49 12.32
C TYR A 116 -15.29 14.31 12.27
N VAL A 117 -16.05 15.40 12.20
CA VAL A 117 -17.51 15.35 12.07
C VAL A 117 -17.94 14.63 10.79
N ALA A 118 -17.23 14.85 9.68
CA ALA A 118 -17.50 14.19 8.38
C ALA A 118 -17.20 12.68 8.35
N LEU A 119 -16.54 12.11 9.38
CA LEU A 119 -16.39 10.67 9.56
C LEU A 119 -17.74 9.99 9.88
N GLY A 120 -18.70 10.73 10.46
CA GLY A 120 -20.04 10.22 10.75
C GLY A 120 -20.01 9.02 11.70
N LYS A 121 -20.47 7.86 11.24
CA LYS A 121 -20.51 6.64 12.05
C LYS A 121 -19.14 6.14 12.55
N ASP A 122 -18.06 6.55 11.91
CA ASP A 122 -16.70 6.16 12.27
C ASP A 122 -16.06 7.12 13.30
N MET A 123 -16.74 8.21 13.68
CA MET A 123 -16.25 9.17 14.70
C MET A 123 -15.81 8.48 16.01
N PRO A 124 -16.56 7.52 16.59
CA PRO A 124 -16.17 6.90 17.87
C PRO A 124 -14.83 6.16 17.82
N ARG A 125 -14.34 5.84 16.65
CA ARG A 125 -13.06 5.14 16.42
C ARG A 125 -11.88 6.08 16.33
N VAL A 126 -12.10 7.39 16.33
CA VAL A 126 -11.09 8.42 16.08
C VAL A 126 -11.12 9.46 17.18
N THR A 127 -9.95 9.85 17.67
CA THR A 127 -9.81 10.92 18.66
C THR A 127 -8.92 12.03 18.09
N PRO A 128 -9.44 13.26 17.95
CA PRO A 128 -8.63 14.41 17.62
C PRO A 128 -7.88 14.89 18.87
N VAL A 129 -6.57 15.05 18.78
CA VAL A 129 -5.68 15.46 19.89
C VAL A 129 -4.86 16.67 19.49
N ALA A 130 -4.96 17.73 20.26
CA ALA A 130 -4.13 18.90 20.11
C ALA A 130 -2.95 18.83 21.10
N LEU A 131 -1.74 18.79 20.53
CA LEU A 131 -0.49 18.68 21.28
C LEU A 131 0.03 20.08 21.58
N TYR A 132 0.49 20.32 22.81
CA TYR A 132 1.06 21.58 23.21
C TYR A 132 2.30 21.35 24.08
N GLN A 133 3.25 22.31 24.08
CA GLN A 133 4.51 22.24 24.84
C GLN A 133 4.56 23.30 25.92
N ASN A 134 3.98 24.47 25.66
CA ASN A 134 3.95 25.62 26.56
C ASN A 134 2.53 25.84 27.11
N GLU A 135 2.39 26.68 28.13
CA GLU A 135 1.06 27.08 28.60
C GLU A 135 0.25 27.69 27.46
N LEU A 136 -0.98 27.20 27.30
CA LEU A 136 -1.88 27.70 26.28
C LEU A 136 -2.48 29.06 26.68
N SER A 137 -2.57 29.97 25.73
CA SER A 137 -3.28 31.23 25.96
C SER A 137 -4.80 30.99 26.14
N ILE A 138 -5.48 31.96 26.77
CA ILE A 138 -6.94 31.89 26.96
C ILE A 138 -7.66 31.74 25.60
N GLU A 139 -7.15 32.40 24.57
CA GLU A 139 -7.71 32.30 23.21
C GLU A 139 -7.53 30.90 22.62
N GLN A 140 -6.34 30.30 22.76
CA GLN A 140 -6.11 28.93 22.33
C GLN A 140 -7.02 27.94 23.04
N LEU A 141 -7.18 28.07 24.35
CA LEU A 141 -8.09 27.25 25.14
C LEU A 141 -9.55 27.39 24.66
N GLN A 142 -10.01 28.62 24.33
CA GLN A 142 -11.35 28.86 23.80
C GLN A 142 -11.55 28.23 22.44
N HIS A 143 -10.56 28.28 21.55
CA HIS A 143 -10.66 27.65 20.23
C HIS A 143 -10.71 26.13 20.30
N VAL A 144 -9.87 25.53 21.14
CA VAL A 144 -9.82 24.08 21.32
C VAL A 144 -11.04 23.56 22.08
N SER A 145 -11.54 24.29 23.09
CA SER A 145 -12.71 23.88 23.87
C SER A 145 -14.03 23.89 23.11
N LYS A 146 -14.16 24.71 22.06
CA LYS A 146 -15.33 24.72 21.17
C LYS A 146 -15.43 23.48 20.30
N SER A 147 -14.37 22.72 20.18
CA SER A 147 -14.24 21.53 19.34
C SER A 147 -13.93 20.33 20.22
N GLN A 148 -14.24 19.13 19.78
CA GLN A 148 -14.04 17.88 20.56
C GLN A 148 -12.55 17.44 20.63
N TRP A 149 -11.64 18.41 20.76
CA TRP A 149 -10.23 18.14 20.88
C TRP A 149 -9.83 17.70 22.28
N GLN A 150 -9.01 16.66 22.37
CA GLN A 150 -8.30 16.35 23.60
C GLN A 150 -7.00 17.12 23.63
N LEU A 151 -6.74 17.82 24.73
CA LEU A 151 -5.50 18.55 24.95
C LEU A 151 -4.47 17.65 25.60
N MET A 152 -3.25 17.64 25.06
CA MET A 152 -2.17 16.85 25.61
C MET A 152 -0.84 17.60 25.61
N ALA A 153 -0.26 17.73 26.80
CA ALA A 153 1.09 18.26 26.95
C ALA A 153 2.12 17.23 26.46
N ILE A 154 3.10 17.69 25.69
CA ILE A 154 4.21 16.87 25.23
C ILE A 154 5.55 17.46 25.68
N PRO A 155 6.57 16.62 25.95
CA PRO A 155 7.89 17.10 26.37
C PRO A 155 8.60 17.86 25.25
N LEU A 156 9.50 18.77 25.63
CA LEU A 156 10.29 19.56 24.65
C LEU A 156 11.09 18.70 23.68
N LYS A 157 11.53 17.51 24.09
CA LYS A 157 12.23 16.56 23.22
C LYS A 157 11.38 16.08 22.04
N ALA A 158 10.06 16.06 22.17
CA ALA A 158 9.16 15.68 21.07
C ALA A 158 9.26 16.66 19.89
N LYS A 159 9.72 17.90 20.12
CA LYS A 159 9.92 18.91 19.06
C LYS A 159 10.94 18.48 17.99
N GLU A 160 11.88 17.62 18.34
CA GLU A 160 12.85 17.08 17.39
C GLU A 160 12.18 16.24 16.27
N HIS A 161 11.04 15.65 16.59
CA HIS A 161 10.28 14.80 15.68
C HIS A 161 9.14 15.54 14.95
N ILE A 162 8.59 16.59 15.58
CA ILE A 162 7.42 17.34 15.07
C ILE A 162 7.67 18.85 15.08
N ASN A 163 8.68 19.28 14.35
CA ASN A 163 9.13 20.67 14.33
C ASN A 163 8.41 21.57 13.31
N ILE A 164 7.58 21.01 12.44
CA ILE A 164 6.83 21.76 11.41
C ILE A 164 5.31 21.64 11.65
N PRO A 165 4.52 22.65 11.25
CA PRO A 165 3.06 22.58 11.32
C PRO A 165 2.54 21.46 10.42
N GLN A 166 1.99 20.42 11.04
CA GLN A 166 1.45 19.26 10.34
C GLN A 166 0.39 18.56 11.18
N VAL A 167 -0.50 17.87 10.49
CA VAL A 167 -1.46 16.96 11.10
C VAL A 167 -0.94 15.54 10.90
N LEU A 168 -0.83 14.79 11.98
CA LEU A 168 -0.33 13.42 12.00
C LEU A 168 -1.48 12.44 12.22
N ILE A 169 -1.44 11.32 11.52
CA ILE A 169 -2.38 10.22 11.73
C ILE A 169 -1.65 9.07 12.39
N VAL A 170 -2.22 8.61 13.50
CA VAL A 170 -1.68 7.53 14.33
C VAL A 170 -2.64 6.36 14.33
N ASP A 171 -2.08 5.16 14.19
CA ASP A 171 -2.84 3.93 14.24
C ASP A 171 -3.19 3.51 15.69
N PRO A 172 -4.10 2.53 15.89
CA PRO A 172 -4.43 2.03 17.23
C PRO A 172 -3.27 1.36 17.97
N LEU A 173 -2.17 1.06 17.30
CA LEU A 173 -0.95 0.52 17.91
C LEU A 173 -0.02 1.62 18.42
N GLY A 174 -0.32 2.88 18.09
CA GLY A 174 0.49 4.04 18.49
C GLY A 174 1.58 4.43 17.49
N ASN A 175 1.56 3.88 16.27
CA ASN A 175 2.51 4.24 15.23
C ASN A 175 2.00 5.45 14.45
N VAL A 176 2.84 6.47 14.33
CA VAL A 176 2.58 7.65 13.48
C VAL A 176 3.06 7.33 12.07
N PHE A 177 2.16 7.14 11.14
CA PHE A 177 2.56 6.67 9.82
C PHE A 177 2.20 7.61 8.67
N LEU A 178 1.31 8.58 8.90
CA LEU A 178 0.90 9.51 7.86
C LEU A 178 0.95 10.95 8.37
N SER A 179 1.47 11.86 7.56
CA SER A 179 1.47 13.29 7.84
C SER A 179 0.82 14.10 6.73
N HIS A 180 0.09 15.14 7.13
CA HIS A 180 -0.46 16.15 6.25
C HIS A 180 0.13 17.51 6.63
N LYS A 181 0.90 18.09 5.72
CA LYS A 181 1.49 19.41 5.92
C LYS A 181 0.39 20.47 5.91
N VAL A 182 0.40 21.37 6.89
CA VAL A 182 -0.55 22.50 6.95
C VAL A 182 -0.32 23.41 5.75
N PRO A 183 -1.39 23.83 5.04
CA PRO A 183 -1.28 24.75 3.93
C PRO A 183 -0.79 26.14 4.34
N ASN A 184 -0.06 26.78 3.43
CA ASN A 184 0.38 28.17 3.61
C ASN A 184 -0.63 29.21 3.05
N SER A 185 -1.75 28.75 2.48
CA SER A 185 -2.78 29.61 1.87
C SER A 185 -4.16 29.23 2.38
N SER A 186 -4.91 30.23 2.76
CA SER A 186 -6.29 30.09 3.26
C SER A 186 -7.23 29.35 2.31
N GLU A 187 -7.03 29.47 1.02
CA GLU A 187 -7.85 28.83 -0.02
C GLU A 187 -7.66 27.30 -0.07
N GLN A 188 -6.57 26.79 0.46
CA GLN A 188 -6.23 25.36 0.42
C GLN A 188 -6.83 24.57 1.59
N PHE A 189 -7.31 25.22 2.66
CA PHE A 189 -7.83 24.51 3.84
C PHE A 189 -9.01 23.58 3.55
N PRO A 190 -9.99 23.95 2.69
CA PRO A 190 -11.05 23.01 2.33
C PRO A 190 -10.55 21.75 1.64
N GLN A 191 -9.52 21.87 0.79
CA GLN A 191 -8.88 20.73 0.15
C GLN A 191 -8.07 19.91 1.14
N PHE A 192 -7.36 20.56 2.06
CA PHE A 192 -6.62 19.94 3.14
C PHE A 192 -7.51 19.03 4.02
N GLY A 193 -8.64 19.54 4.48
CA GLY A 193 -9.61 18.75 5.24
C GLY A 193 -10.15 17.55 4.45
N LYS A 194 -10.46 17.74 3.14
CA LYS A 194 -10.89 16.64 2.25
C LYS A 194 -9.81 15.56 2.09
N GLN A 195 -8.54 15.94 2.04
CA GLN A 195 -7.43 14.99 1.92
C GLN A 195 -7.31 14.13 3.19
N ILE A 196 -7.33 14.75 4.37
CA ILE A 196 -7.31 14.04 5.65
C ILE A 196 -8.52 13.09 5.74
N LEU A 197 -9.72 13.57 5.38
CA LEU A 197 -10.94 12.75 5.40
C LEU A 197 -10.84 11.54 4.47
N ALA A 198 -10.29 11.72 3.27
CA ALA A 198 -10.14 10.64 2.30
C ALA A 198 -9.20 9.54 2.82
N ASP A 199 -8.08 9.95 3.42
CA ASP A 199 -7.12 9.02 4.00
C ASP A 199 -7.70 8.32 5.21
N MET A 200 -8.34 9.05 6.14
CA MET A 200 -8.99 8.46 7.31
C MET A 200 -10.07 7.45 6.94
N LYS A 201 -10.97 7.79 6.00
CA LYS A 201 -12.00 6.84 5.53
C LYS A 201 -11.41 5.59 4.92
N LYS A 202 -10.31 5.72 4.18
CA LYS A 202 -9.61 4.58 3.61
C LYS A 202 -9.00 3.69 4.71
N LEU A 203 -8.31 4.28 5.68
CA LEU A 203 -7.68 3.56 6.79
C LEU A 203 -8.73 2.83 7.65
N LEU A 204 -9.79 3.52 8.03
CA LEU A 204 -10.89 2.97 8.83
C LEU A 204 -11.63 1.84 8.10
N LYS A 205 -11.74 1.91 6.77
CA LYS A 205 -12.36 0.85 5.96
C LYS A 205 -11.59 -0.47 6.02
N TYR A 206 -10.27 -0.41 6.04
CA TYR A 206 -9.42 -1.60 6.04
C TYR A 206 -9.00 -2.06 7.43
N SER A 207 -9.10 -1.18 8.44
CA SER A 207 -8.86 -1.53 9.83
C SER A 207 -10.10 -2.13 10.47
N LYS A 208 -9.92 -3.27 11.14
CA LYS A 208 -10.96 -3.88 11.99
C LYS A 208 -10.83 -3.50 13.46
N VAL A 209 -9.81 -2.68 13.80
CA VAL A 209 -9.49 -2.22 15.15
C VAL A 209 -9.90 -0.75 15.27
N GLY A 210 -10.38 -0.36 16.43
CA GLY A 210 -10.87 0.98 16.72
C GLY A 210 -12.38 1.03 16.79
#